data_2c5d03dce6321920537c8fdd652349f4
#
_entry.id   2c5d03dce6321920537c8fdd652349f4
#
_cell.length_a   1.000
_cell.length_b   1.000
_cell.length_c   1.000
_cell.angle_alpha   90.00
_cell.angle_beta   90.00
_cell.angle_gamma   90.00
#
_symmetry.space_group_name_H-M   'P 1'
#
loop_
_entity.id
_entity.type
_entity.pdbx_description
1 polymer ?
#
loop_
_entity_poly.entity_id
_entity_poly.type
_entity_poly.pdbx_seq_one_letter_code
_entity_poly.pdbx_strand_id
1 'polypeptide(L)'
;MKNKIISVNNLVKNYGNFQAVKGISFDVYEGEIFGLLGPNGAGKSTTLEIIETLRDKTSGEITVCGMDLDKEPDNIKKVIGVQLQSSGYYPGLKLTELINLFCGLYNTKVDPHEMLSLVNLTLSKEDRARLKDPNLDKAEKQKLMDKDKAGAKYKELSGGQKQRFSIATTLINKPKIIFLDEPTTGLDPQARRNLWELIKDIRNQGATVIITTHYMDEAEQLCDRIAILDEGKIISLDSPDKMIDDLLNSGFERTKQVKAANLEDVFIHLTGREMRDE
;
A
#
# COMPACT_ATOMS: atom_id res chain seq x y z
N MET A 1 20.47 -6.77 -13.33
CA MET A 1 20.30 -6.39 -11.90
C MET A 1 19.05 -5.52 -11.83
N LYS A 2 18.15 -5.74 -10.86
CA LYS A 2 17.00 -4.83 -10.64
C LYS A 2 17.54 -3.47 -10.15
N ASN A 3 17.00 -2.37 -10.66
CA ASN A 3 17.38 -1.02 -10.23
C ASN A 3 16.85 -0.74 -8.81
N LYS A 4 17.69 -0.17 -7.94
CA LYS A 4 17.23 0.31 -6.63
C LYS A 4 16.48 1.62 -6.81
N ILE A 5 15.24 1.69 -6.34
CA ILE A 5 14.43 2.91 -6.40
C ILE A 5 14.40 3.63 -5.05
N ILE A 6 14.51 2.89 -3.94
CA ILE A 6 14.73 3.43 -2.59
C ILE A 6 15.92 2.71 -1.97
N SER A 7 16.79 3.45 -1.29
CA SER A 7 17.85 2.90 -0.43
C SER A 7 17.80 3.60 0.92
N VAL A 8 17.72 2.82 1.98
CA VAL A 8 17.71 3.26 3.38
C VAL A 8 18.94 2.69 4.06
N ASN A 9 19.79 3.55 4.61
CA ASN A 9 21.02 3.17 5.27
C ASN A 9 21.04 3.69 6.71
N ASN A 10 21.08 2.76 7.67
CA ASN A 10 21.21 3.01 9.10
C ASN A 10 20.21 4.08 9.63
N LEU A 11 18.95 3.97 9.21
CA LEU A 11 17.89 4.90 9.60
C LEU A 11 17.61 4.80 11.10
N VAL A 12 17.68 5.94 11.79
CA VAL A 12 17.35 6.07 13.21
C VAL A 12 16.27 7.13 13.39
N LYS A 13 15.29 6.84 14.25
CA LYS A 13 14.31 7.83 14.74
C LYS A 13 14.13 7.73 16.23
N ASN A 14 14.38 8.85 16.91
CA ASN A 14 14.18 9.02 18.35
C ASN A 14 13.03 10.00 18.63
N TYR A 15 12.24 9.72 19.65
CA TYR A 15 11.25 10.61 20.26
C TYR A 15 11.65 10.79 21.73
N GLY A 16 12.41 11.84 22.03
CA GLY A 16 13.04 11.99 23.33
C GLY A 16 13.94 10.78 23.64
N ASN A 17 13.64 10.06 24.70
CA ASN A 17 14.40 8.86 25.13
C ASN A 17 13.91 7.57 24.45
N PHE A 18 12.80 7.61 23.72
CA PHE A 18 12.28 6.44 23.03
C PHE A 18 12.82 6.34 21.60
N GLN A 19 13.48 5.24 21.27
CA GLN A 19 14.01 4.97 19.94
C GLN A 19 13.03 4.12 19.15
N ALA A 20 12.25 4.76 18.27
CA ALA A 20 11.22 4.10 17.47
C ALA A 20 11.80 3.33 16.28
N VAL A 21 12.93 3.78 15.70
CA VAL A 21 13.65 3.09 14.62
C VAL A 21 15.13 3.03 15.00
N LYS A 22 15.71 1.84 14.99
CA LYS A 22 16.99 1.52 15.63
C LYS A 22 18.08 1.12 14.61
N GLY A 23 18.33 1.97 13.61
CA GLY A 23 19.41 1.76 12.64
C GLY A 23 19.07 0.71 11.58
N ILE A 24 17.88 0.81 10.97
CA ILE A 24 17.45 -0.12 9.92
C ILE A 24 18.08 0.23 8.57
N SER A 25 18.37 -0.80 7.76
CA SER A 25 18.88 -0.65 6.40
C SER A 25 18.18 -1.62 5.47
N PHE A 26 17.72 -1.13 4.32
CA PHE A 26 17.09 -1.94 3.28
C PHE A 26 17.04 -1.20 1.95
N ASP A 27 16.85 -1.96 0.87
CA ASP A 27 16.65 -1.44 -0.47
C ASP A 27 15.29 -1.89 -1.01
N VAL A 28 14.62 -1.02 -1.78
CA VAL A 28 13.44 -1.35 -2.57
C VAL A 28 13.83 -1.27 -4.04
N TYR A 29 13.38 -2.25 -4.83
CA TYR A 29 13.67 -2.32 -6.25
C TYR A 29 12.49 -1.83 -7.10
N GLU A 30 12.81 -1.31 -8.29
CA GLU A 30 11.81 -0.81 -9.22
C GLU A 30 10.82 -1.91 -9.66
N GLY A 31 9.52 -1.61 -9.60
CA GLY A 31 8.44 -2.52 -10.01
C GLY A 31 8.14 -3.67 -9.05
N GLU A 32 8.64 -3.64 -7.79
CA GLU A 32 8.25 -4.63 -6.78
C GLU A 32 7.14 -4.10 -5.86
N ILE A 33 6.43 -5.01 -5.21
CA ILE A 33 5.63 -4.73 -4.02
C ILE A 33 6.48 -5.11 -2.81
N PHE A 34 6.88 -4.10 -2.03
CA PHE A 34 7.71 -4.26 -0.84
C PHE A 34 6.87 -4.04 0.43
N GLY A 35 6.91 -5.02 1.35
CA GLY A 35 6.16 -4.99 2.59
C GLY A 35 7.03 -4.61 3.81
N LEU A 36 6.51 -3.73 4.67
CA LEU A 36 6.98 -3.56 6.05
C LEU A 36 5.98 -4.28 6.97
N LEU A 37 6.34 -5.47 7.45
CA LEU A 37 5.51 -6.33 8.27
C LEU A 37 5.93 -6.26 9.74
N GLY A 38 4.99 -6.20 10.65
CA GLY A 38 5.28 -6.23 12.10
C GLY A 38 4.11 -5.77 12.95
N PRO A 39 4.19 -5.95 14.28
CA PRO A 39 3.15 -5.54 15.20
C PRO A 39 3.01 -4.00 15.28
N ASN A 40 1.93 -3.54 15.92
CA ASN A 40 1.77 -2.14 16.24
C ASN A 40 2.94 -1.64 17.12
N GLY A 41 3.46 -0.46 16.80
CA GLY A 41 4.63 0.09 17.49
C GLY A 41 6.00 -0.45 17.01
N ALA A 42 6.06 -1.37 16.03
CA ALA A 42 7.32 -1.89 15.49
C ALA A 42 8.17 -0.86 14.72
N GLY A 43 7.61 0.33 14.42
CA GLY A 43 8.30 1.39 13.67
C GLY A 43 7.94 1.45 12.18
N LYS A 44 6.94 0.68 11.71
CA LYS A 44 6.50 0.63 10.30
C LYS A 44 6.09 2.00 9.76
N SER A 45 5.01 2.58 10.31
CA SER A 45 4.48 3.89 9.87
C SER A 45 5.50 5.01 10.08
N THR A 46 6.29 4.97 11.17
CA THR A 46 7.38 5.94 11.37
C THR A 46 8.43 5.86 10.26
N THR A 47 8.82 4.65 9.84
CA THR A 47 9.75 4.45 8.74
C THR A 47 9.17 4.95 7.43
N LEU A 48 7.90 4.62 7.16
CA LEU A 48 7.18 5.03 5.95
C LEU A 48 7.07 6.56 5.88
N GLU A 49 6.56 7.21 6.93
CA GLU A 49 6.41 8.68 7.02
C GLU A 49 7.72 9.43 6.82
N ILE A 50 8.86 8.85 7.25
CA ILE A 50 10.17 9.46 7.00
C ILE A 50 10.51 9.39 5.51
N ILE A 51 10.34 8.24 4.87
CA ILE A 51 10.63 8.07 3.43
C ILE A 51 9.70 8.94 2.57
N GLU A 52 8.47 9.13 3.01
CA GLU A 52 7.45 10.00 2.42
C GLU A 52 7.73 11.50 2.60
N THR A 53 8.79 11.86 3.31
CA THR A 53 9.11 13.26 3.68
C THR A 53 8.08 13.94 4.60
N LEU A 54 7.26 13.17 5.28
CA LEU A 54 6.26 13.68 6.24
C LEU A 54 6.82 13.83 7.67
N ARG A 55 7.99 13.22 7.92
CA ARG A 55 8.63 13.20 9.24
C ARG A 55 10.16 13.23 9.11
N ASP A 56 10.80 14.01 9.97
CA ASP A 56 12.26 14.06 10.02
C ASP A 56 12.84 12.80 10.67
N LYS A 57 13.93 12.28 10.10
CA LYS A 57 14.77 11.26 10.74
C LYS A 57 15.68 11.88 11.82
N THR A 58 16.22 11.06 12.72
CA THR A 58 17.26 11.48 13.66
C THR A 58 18.64 11.34 13.04
N SER A 59 18.89 10.24 12.31
CA SER A 59 20.13 10.01 11.56
C SER A 59 19.92 8.92 10.50
N GLY A 60 20.94 8.66 9.69
CA GLY A 60 20.91 7.72 8.57
C GLY A 60 20.79 8.44 7.23
N GLU A 61 20.91 7.68 6.15
CA GLU A 61 20.87 8.19 4.78
C GLU A 61 19.73 7.51 4.03
N ILE A 62 18.96 8.29 3.26
CA ILE A 62 17.87 7.78 2.43
C ILE A 62 17.94 8.42 1.06
N THR A 63 17.86 7.58 0.04
CA THR A 63 17.69 8.04 -1.35
C THR A 63 16.40 7.48 -1.92
N VAL A 64 15.64 8.30 -2.66
CA VAL A 64 14.39 7.94 -3.34
C VAL A 64 14.50 8.36 -4.81
N CYS A 65 14.39 7.43 -5.75
CA CYS A 65 14.59 7.68 -7.18
C CYS A 65 15.95 8.35 -7.49
N GLY A 66 17.00 8.03 -6.73
CA GLY A 66 18.33 8.64 -6.85
C GLY A 66 18.46 10.02 -6.20
N MET A 67 17.42 10.59 -5.63
CA MET A 67 17.39 11.87 -4.93
C MET A 67 17.66 11.67 -3.43
N ASP A 68 18.48 12.53 -2.85
CA ASP A 68 18.78 12.55 -1.41
C ASP A 68 17.57 13.14 -0.64
N LEU A 69 17.09 12.43 0.37
CA LEU A 69 15.89 12.81 1.13
C LEU A 69 16.02 14.19 1.81
N ASP A 70 17.20 14.52 2.31
CA ASP A 70 17.42 15.78 3.05
C ASP A 70 17.59 16.98 2.11
N LYS A 71 18.13 16.73 0.90
CA LYS A 71 18.46 17.81 -0.05
C LYS A 71 17.34 18.11 -1.04
N GLU A 72 16.55 17.07 -1.39
CA GLU A 72 15.58 17.16 -2.48
C GLU A 72 14.15 16.71 -2.09
N PRO A 73 13.63 17.02 -0.88
CA PRO A 73 12.34 16.51 -0.44
C PRO A 73 11.19 16.92 -1.36
N ASP A 74 11.22 18.15 -1.92
CA ASP A 74 10.17 18.64 -2.81
C ASP A 74 10.19 17.97 -4.20
N ASN A 75 11.33 17.48 -4.66
CA ASN A 75 11.41 16.68 -5.87
C ASN A 75 10.92 15.26 -5.63
N ILE A 76 11.22 14.68 -4.47
CA ILE A 76 10.70 13.37 -4.05
C ILE A 76 9.17 13.40 -4.01
N LYS A 77 8.54 14.41 -3.38
CA LYS A 77 7.07 14.57 -3.33
C LYS A 77 6.39 14.55 -4.70
N LYS A 78 7.08 14.96 -5.77
CA LYS A 78 6.52 14.97 -7.13
C LYS A 78 6.44 13.57 -7.76
N VAL A 79 7.24 12.62 -7.28
CA VAL A 79 7.36 11.28 -7.85
C VAL A 79 6.77 10.18 -6.98
N ILE A 80 6.23 10.54 -5.82
CA ILE A 80 5.56 9.62 -4.90
C ILE A 80 4.06 9.89 -4.83
N GLY A 81 3.29 8.85 -4.54
CA GLY A 81 1.88 8.92 -4.16
C GLY A 81 1.72 8.30 -2.77
N VAL A 82 1.02 8.99 -1.87
CA VAL A 82 0.91 8.57 -0.47
C VAL A 82 -0.55 8.39 -0.09
N GLN A 83 -0.90 7.20 0.42
CA GLN A 83 -2.15 6.93 1.09
C GLN A 83 -1.91 6.83 2.59
N LEU A 84 -2.41 7.80 3.33
CA LEU A 84 -2.34 7.81 4.80
C LEU A 84 -3.40 6.87 5.40
N GLN A 85 -3.13 6.33 6.58
CA GLN A 85 -4.04 5.49 7.35
C GLN A 85 -5.41 6.16 7.58
N SER A 86 -5.43 7.48 7.83
CA SER A 86 -6.66 8.27 7.92
C SER A 86 -6.66 9.39 6.90
N SER A 87 -7.58 9.34 5.94
CA SER A 87 -7.74 10.38 4.92
C SER A 87 -9.03 11.15 5.15
N GLY A 88 -8.93 12.46 5.38
CA GLY A 88 -10.06 13.37 5.48
C GLY A 88 -10.37 14.03 4.14
N TYR A 89 -11.45 13.60 3.47
CA TYR A 89 -11.94 14.25 2.26
C TYR A 89 -13.12 15.18 2.56
N TYR A 90 -13.32 16.21 1.74
CA TYR A 90 -14.48 17.09 1.85
C TYR A 90 -15.78 16.30 1.66
N PRO A 91 -16.62 16.11 2.71
CA PRO A 91 -17.72 15.15 2.69
C PRO A 91 -18.87 15.55 1.76
N GLY A 92 -18.93 16.84 1.38
CA GLY A 92 -19.97 17.39 0.51
C GLY A 92 -19.69 17.26 -0.99
N LEU A 93 -18.42 17.01 -1.38
CA LEU A 93 -18.02 16.92 -2.78
C LEU A 93 -18.27 15.50 -3.34
N LYS A 94 -18.61 15.46 -4.64
CA LYS A 94 -18.67 14.23 -5.42
C LYS A 94 -17.25 13.68 -5.68
N LEU A 95 -17.13 12.38 -5.96
CA LEU A 95 -15.83 11.79 -6.25
C LEU A 95 -15.13 12.45 -7.44
N THR A 96 -15.87 12.79 -8.50
CA THR A 96 -15.33 13.52 -9.65
C THR A 96 -14.83 14.93 -9.30
N GLU A 97 -15.53 15.62 -8.40
CA GLU A 97 -15.12 16.95 -7.92
C GLU A 97 -13.86 16.87 -7.05
N LEU A 98 -13.76 15.84 -6.21
CA LEU A 98 -12.55 15.58 -5.42
C LEU A 98 -11.35 15.27 -6.31
N ILE A 99 -11.49 14.44 -7.36
CA ILE A 99 -10.41 14.20 -8.33
C ILE A 99 -9.97 15.51 -8.97
N ASN A 100 -10.91 16.35 -9.42
CA ASN A 100 -10.57 17.66 -10.00
C ASN A 100 -9.87 18.59 -9.01
N LEU A 101 -10.25 18.56 -7.74
CA LEU A 101 -9.58 19.31 -6.67
C LEU A 101 -8.10 18.87 -6.54
N PHE A 102 -7.84 17.56 -6.48
CA PHE A 102 -6.47 17.04 -6.42
C PHE A 102 -5.69 17.34 -7.70
N CYS A 103 -6.33 17.29 -8.87
CA CYS A 103 -5.70 17.73 -10.12
C CYS A 103 -5.22 19.18 -10.05
N GLY A 104 -6.02 20.07 -9.45
CA GLY A 104 -5.62 21.45 -9.18
C GLY A 104 -4.43 21.58 -8.27
N LEU A 105 -4.39 20.78 -7.17
CA LEU A 105 -3.28 20.79 -6.21
C LEU A 105 -1.97 20.28 -6.83
N TYR A 106 -2.04 19.25 -7.68
CA TYR A 106 -0.87 18.69 -8.36
C TYR A 106 -0.52 19.43 -9.69
N ASN A 107 -1.29 20.45 -10.06
CA ASN A 107 -1.16 21.15 -11.35
C ASN A 107 -1.14 20.18 -12.54
N THR A 108 -2.03 19.19 -12.52
CA THR A 108 -2.17 18.17 -13.55
C THR A 108 -3.60 18.11 -14.07
N LYS A 109 -3.83 17.34 -15.15
CA LYS A 109 -5.17 17.10 -15.70
C LYS A 109 -5.33 15.63 -16.00
N VAL A 110 -6.34 15.00 -15.39
CA VAL A 110 -6.78 13.64 -15.68
C VAL A 110 -8.30 13.63 -15.85
N ASP A 111 -8.82 12.68 -16.61
CA ASP A 111 -10.26 12.45 -16.66
C ASP A 111 -10.70 11.77 -15.33
N PRO A 112 -11.58 12.42 -14.54
CA PRO A 112 -12.05 11.82 -13.28
C PRO A 112 -12.68 10.45 -13.46
N HIS A 113 -13.39 10.21 -14.56
CA HIS A 113 -13.99 8.91 -14.82
C HIS A 113 -12.95 7.84 -15.18
N GLU A 114 -11.90 8.18 -15.91
CA GLU A 114 -10.79 7.25 -16.15
C GLU A 114 -10.11 6.89 -14.82
N MET A 115 -9.79 7.87 -14.00
CA MET A 115 -9.17 7.67 -12.70
C MET A 115 -10.02 6.78 -11.77
N LEU A 116 -11.31 7.04 -11.67
CA LEU A 116 -12.23 6.23 -10.87
C LEU A 116 -12.43 4.82 -11.46
N SER A 117 -12.31 4.65 -12.78
CA SER A 117 -12.40 3.32 -13.40
C SER A 117 -11.21 2.43 -13.08
N LEU A 118 -10.00 3.00 -12.93
CA LEU A 118 -8.80 2.26 -12.51
C LEU A 118 -8.98 1.54 -11.17
N VAL A 119 -9.76 2.15 -10.28
CA VAL A 119 -10.03 1.61 -8.94
C VAL A 119 -11.41 0.96 -8.82
N ASN A 120 -12.07 0.66 -9.93
CA ASN A 120 -13.41 0.05 -9.96
C ASN A 120 -14.50 0.82 -9.18
N LEU A 121 -14.47 2.15 -9.22
CA LEU A 121 -15.48 3.04 -8.64
C LEU A 121 -16.39 3.68 -9.68
N THR A 122 -16.16 3.44 -10.97
CA THR A 122 -17.06 3.80 -12.07
C THR A 122 -16.94 2.79 -13.20
N LEU A 123 -17.71 2.99 -14.24
CA LEU A 123 -17.72 2.13 -15.42
C LEU A 123 -16.46 2.34 -16.29
N SER A 124 -15.93 1.27 -16.83
CA SER A 124 -14.93 1.33 -17.89
C SER A 124 -15.48 1.97 -19.17
N LYS A 125 -14.63 2.29 -20.12
CA LYS A 125 -15.09 2.80 -21.44
C LYS A 125 -15.98 1.77 -22.15
N GLU A 126 -15.64 0.50 -22.05
CA GLU A 126 -16.37 -0.64 -22.60
C GLU A 126 -17.73 -0.79 -21.92
N ASP A 127 -17.80 -0.76 -20.58
CA ASP A 127 -19.04 -0.84 -19.81
C ASP A 127 -20.00 0.31 -20.16
N ARG A 128 -19.47 1.53 -20.32
CA ARG A 128 -20.25 2.70 -20.76
C ARG A 128 -20.78 2.57 -22.18
N ALA A 129 -20.03 1.95 -23.08
CA ALA A 129 -20.49 1.64 -24.42
C ALA A 129 -21.61 0.59 -24.40
N ARG A 130 -21.47 -0.47 -23.57
CA ARG A 130 -22.52 -1.50 -23.38
C ARG A 130 -23.81 -0.93 -22.81
N LEU A 131 -23.76 0.05 -21.89
CA LEU A 131 -24.96 0.71 -21.37
C LEU A 131 -25.79 1.40 -22.46
N LYS A 132 -25.19 1.76 -23.58
CA LYS A 132 -25.88 2.38 -24.73
C LYS A 132 -26.54 1.35 -25.66
N ASP A 133 -26.26 0.05 -25.47
CA ASP A 133 -26.88 -1.01 -26.26
C ASP A 133 -28.37 -1.11 -25.90
N PRO A 134 -29.29 -0.90 -26.86
CA PRO A 134 -30.73 -1.01 -26.62
C PRO A 134 -31.18 -2.43 -26.27
N ASN A 135 -30.37 -3.45 -26.61
CA ASN A 135 -30.68 -4.86 -26.36
C ASN A 135 -30.09 -5.37 -25.02
N LEU A 136 -29.40 -4.51 -24.25
CA LEU A 136 -28.83 -4.92 -22.96
C LEU A 136 -29.96 -5.31 -21.99
N ASP A 137 -29.83 -6.48 -21.38
CA ASP A 137 -30.77 -6.97 -20.37
C ASP A 137 -30.92 -5.99 -19.20
N LYS A 138 -32.16 -5.86 -18.70
CA LYS A 138 -32.50 -4.90 -17.62
C LYS A 138 -31.70 -5.17 -16.34
N ALA A 139 -31.51 -6.44 -15.97
CA ALA A 139 -30.74 -6.81 -14.78
C ALA A 139 -29.25 -6.45 -14.93
N GLU A 140 -28.69 -6.68 -16.11
CA GLU A 140 -27.31 -6.31 -16.42
C GLU A 140 -27.11 -4.80 -16.46
N LYS A 141 -28.07 -4.08 -17.07
CA LYS A 141 -28.08 -2.61 -17.05
C LYS A 141 -28.11 -2.04 -15.63
N GLN A 142 -28.98 -2.58 -14.78
CA GLN A 142 -29.05 -2.16 -13.37
C GLN A 142 -27.73 -2.44 -12.64
N LYS A 143 -27.14 -3.63 -12.82
CA LYS A 143 -25.85 -3.99 -12.23
C LYS A 143 -24.71 -3.05 -12.64
N LEU A 144 -24.67 -2.62 -13.89
CA LEU A 144 -23.70 -1.63 -14.36
C LEU A 144 -23.97 -0.26 -13.72
N MET A 145 -25.22 0.18 -13.66
CA MET A 145 -25.58 1.46 -13.03
C MET A 145 -25.22 1.48 -11.53
N ASP A 146 -25.42 0.38 -10.82
CA ASP A 146 -25.08 0.26 -9.38
C ASP A 146 -23.57 0.31 -9.13
N LYS A 147 -22.76 -0.09 -10.10
CA LYS A 147 -21.29 -0.01 -10.06
C LYS A 147 -20.78 1.43 -10.17
N ASP A 148 -21.54 2.34 -10.83
CA ASP A 148 -21.10 3.72 -11.05
C ASP A 148 -21.26 4.59 -9.80
N LYS A 149 -20.15 4.97 -9.20
CA LYS A 149 -20.09 5.87 -8.03
C LYS A 149 -19.51 7.25 -8.35
N ALA A 150 -19.31 7.59 -9.64
CA ALA A 150 -18.70 8.86 -10.03
C ALA A 150 -19.41 10.09 -9.45
N GLY A 151 -20.75 10.04 -9.38
CA GLY A 151 -21.59 11.07 -8.80
C GLY A 151 -21.83 10.96 -7.29
N ALA A 152 -21.36 9.90 -6.64
CA ALA A 152 -21.52 9.71 -5.20
C ALA A 152 -20.63 10.65 -4.40
N LYS A 153 -21.02 10.96 -3.17
CA LYS A 153 -20.19 11.69 -2.20
C LYS A 153 -19.33 10.71 -1.42
N TYR A 154 -18.14 11.15 -0.99
CA TYR A 154 -17.20 10.29 -0.25
C TYR A 154 -17.82 9.63 0.99
N LYS A 155 -18.68 10.36 1.74
CA LYS A 155 -19.36 9.83 2.93
C LYS A 155 -20.32 8.67 2.64
N GLU A 156 -20.78 8.52 1.39
CA GLU A 156 -21.76 7.50 0.96
C GLU A 156 -21.08 6.18 0.57
N LEU A 157 -19.74 6.16 0.53
CA LEU A 157 -18.97 5.00 0.16
C LEU A 157 -18.84 4.00 1.31
N SER A 158 -18.82 2.70 0.97
CA SER A 158 -18.41 1.64 1.90
C SER A 158 -16.93 1.77 2.26
N GLY A 159 -16.46 1.07 3.31
CA GLY A 159 -15.05 1.08 3.72
C GLY A 159 -14.11 0.73 2.57
N GLY A 160 -14.36 -0.37 1.85
CA GLY A 160 -13.54 -0.77 0.70
C GLY A 160 -13.62 0.19 -0.48
N GLN A 161 -14.75 0.88 -0.69
CA GLN A 161 -14.87 1.93 -1.70
C GLN A 161 -14.08 3.18 -1.32
N LYS A 162 -14.08 3.55 -0.04
CA LYS A 162 -13.25 4.66 0.50
C LYS A 162 -11.78 4.39 0.30
N GLN A 163 -11.34 3.16 0.58
CA GLN A 163 -9.96 2.75 0.41
C GLN A 163 -9.53 2.80 -1.06
N ARG A 164 -10.35 2.27 -1.97
CA ARG A 164 -10.11 2.37 -3.42
C ARG A 164 -10.07 3.82 -3.90
N PHE A 165 -10.94 4.69 -3.39
CA PHE A 165 -10.91 6.11 -3.72
C PHE A 165 -9.62 6.78 -3.22
N SER A 166 -9.18 6.44 -2.00
CA SER A 166 -7.90 6.94 -1.46
C SER A 166 -6.73 6.55 -2.36
N ILE A 167 -6.68 5.30 -2.83
CA ILE A 167 -5.66 4.87 -3.81
C ILE A 167 -5.78 5.65 -5.13
N ALA A 168 -7.01 5.89 -5.65
CA ALA A 168 -7.18 6.68 -6.87
C ALA A 168 -6.54 8.07 -6.75
N THR A 169 -6.66 8.72 -5.58
CA THR A 169 -6.04 10.04 -5.37
C THR A 169 -4.52 10.01 -5.38
N THR A 170 -3.90 8.90 -4.98
CA THR A 170 -2.43 8.74 -5.04
C THR A 170 -1.90 8.59 -6.46
N LEU A 171 -2.74 8.17 -7.41
CA LEU A 171 -2.36 7.92 -8.80
C LEU A 171 -2.42 9.17 -9.70
N ILE A 172 -3.02 10.28 -9.22
CA ILE A 172 -3.32 11.47 -10.05
C ILE A 172 -2.06 12.09 -10.64
N ASN A 173 -0.96 12.15 -9.90
CA ASN A 173 0.31 12.70 -10.37
C ASN A 173 1.20 11.67 -11.09
N LYS A 174 0.67 10.45 -11.38
CA LYS A 174 1.40 9.34 -12.03
C LYS A 174 2.73 9.03 -11.32
N PRO A 175 2.69 8.68 -10.04
CA PRO A 175 3.89 8.48 -9.23
C PRO A 175 4.69 7.27 -9.70
N LYS A 176 6.01 7.29 -9.47
CA LYS A 176 6.88 6.12 -9.64
C LYS A 176 6.77 5.15 -8.46
N ILE A 177 6.49 5.70 -7.28
CA ILE A 177 6.38 4.95 -6.03
C ILE A 177 5.07 5.30 -5.34
N ILE A 178 4.36 4.28 -4.85
CA ILE A 178 3.12 4.43 -4.11
C ILE A 178 3.32 3.84 -2.71
N PHE A 179 2.99 4.62 -1.70
CA PHE A 179 3.00 4.23 -0.30
C PHE A 179 1.57 3.99 0.18
N LEU A 180 1.34 2.84 0.79
CA LEU A 180 0.04 2.42 1.32
C LEU A 180 0.21 2.01 2.79
N ASP A 181 -0.26 2.85 3.71
CA ASP A 181 -0.18 2.55 5.13
C ASP A 181 -1.42 1.77 5.58
N GLU A 182 -1.23 0.49 5.88
CA GLU A 182 -2.27 -0.47 6.31
C GLU A 182 -3.54 -0.45 5.43
N PRO A 183 -3.42 -0.65 4.11
CA PRO A 183 -4.50 -0.36 3.15
C PRO A 183 -5.74 -1.22 3.33
N THR A 184 -5.67 -2.38 3.99
CA THR A 184 -6.79 -3.31 4.13
C THR A 184 -7.39 -3.36 5.52
N THR A 185 -6.88 -2.55 6.46
CA THR A 185 -7.39 -2.52 7.84
C THR A 185 -8.88 -2.19 7.87
N GLY A 186 -9.64 -3.00 8.62
CA GLY A 186 -11.10 -2.85 8.77
C GLY A 186 -11.93 -3.29 7.56
N LEU A 187 -11.34 -3.93 6.56
CA LEU A 187 -12.06 -4.47 5.41
C LEU A 187 -12.49 -5.93 5.65
N ASP A 188 -13.67 -6.26 5.13
CA ASP A 188 -14.11 -7.65 5.04
C ASP A 188 -13.20 -8.47 4.09
N PRO A 189 -13.17 -9.82 4.18
CA PRO A 189 -12.27 -10.66 3.39
C PRO A 189 -12.44 -10.50 1.88
N GLN A 190 -13.65 -10.20 1.38
CA GLN A 190 -13.87 -10.01 -0.05
C GLN A 190 -13.35 -8.66 -0.52
N ALA A 191 -13.59 -7.58 0.25
CA ALA A 191 -13.08 -6.25 -0.04
C ALA A 191 -11.54 -6.22 -0.01
N ARG A 192 -10.92 -6.96 0.94
CA ARG A 192 -9.47 -7.14 1.04
C ARG A 192 -8.90 -7.78 -0.22
N ARG A 193 -9.43 -8.93 -0.67
CA ARG A 193 -8.99 -9.58 -1.92
C ARG A 193 -9.12 -8.69 -3.14
N ASN A 194 -10.23 -7.96 -3.26
CA ASN A 194 -10.44 -7.02 -4.36
C ASN A 194 -9.42 -5.87 -4.35
N LEU A 195 -8.97 -5.46 -3.17
CA LEU A 195 -7.94 -4.43 -3.02
C LEU A 195 -6.54 -4.98 -3.38
N TRP A 196 -6.25 -6.22 -3.01
CA TRP A 196 -5.00 -6.88 -3.40
C TRP A 196 -4.84 -6.98 -4.92
N GLU A 197 -5.91 -7.38 -5.63
CA GLU A 197 -5.88 -7.41 -7.09
C GLU A 197 -5.65 -6.01 -7.69
N LEU A 198 -6.29 -4.99 -7.14
CA LEU A 198 -6.03 -3.60 -7.56
C LEU A 198 -4.57 -3.18 -7.36
N ILE A 199 -3.97 -3.52 -6.22
CA ILE A 199 -2.56 -3.21 -5.93
C ILE A 199 -1.63 -3.93 -6.92
N LYS A 200 -1.90 -5.21 -7.22
CA LYS A 200 -1.17 -5.97 -8.24
C LYS A 200 -1.29 -5.34 -9.63
N ASP A 201 -2.49 -4.90 -10.01
CA ASP A 201 -2.72 -4.23 -11.30
C ASP A 201 -1.92 -2.92 -11.41
N ILE A 202 -1.87 -2.13 -10.33
CA ILE A 202 -1.08 -0.90 -10.27
C ILE A 202 0.41 -1.21 -10.43
N ARG A 203 0.92 -2.24 -9.75
CA ARG A 203 2.31 -2.69 -9.90
C ARG A 203 2.59 -3.16 -11.33
N ASN A 204 1.68 -3.91 -11.93
CA ASN A 204 1.82 -4.42 -13.30
C ASN A 204 1.84 -3.28 -14.35
N GLN A 205 1.30 -2.11 -14.02
CA GLN A 205 1.40 -0.89 -14.83
C GLN A 205 2.75 -0.17 -14.67
N GLY A 206 3.67 -0.70 -13.87
CA GLY A 206 5.05 -0.23 -13.72
C GLY A 206 5.32 0.60 -12.46
N ALA A 207 4.34 0.77 -11.57
CA ALA A 207 4.58 1.42 -10.29
C ALA A 207 5.32 0.50 -9.30
N THR A 208 6.16 1.07 -8.45
CA THR A 208 6.69 0.40 -7.27
C THR A 208 5.73 0.67 -6.11
N VAL A 209 5.39 -0.36 -5.34
CA VAL A 209 4.45 -0.21 -4.22
C VAL A 209 5.15 -0.58 -2.92
N ILE A 210 5.01 0.28 -1.91
CA ILE A 210 5.43 -0.01 -0.54
C ILE A 210 4.18 -0.07 0.32
N ILE A 211 4.01 -1.17 1.06
CA ILE A 211 2.89 -1.34 1.99
C ILE A 211 3.40 -1.54 3.41
N THR A 212 2.67 -1.01 4.39
CA THR A 212 2.78 -1.47 5.77
C THR A 212 1.61 -2.40 6.07
N THR A 213 1.84 -3.42 6.84
CA THR A 213 0.78 -4.32 7.30
C THR A 213 1.17 -5.04 8.59
N HIS A 214 0.17 -5.47 9.33
CA HIS A 214 0.31 -6.44 10.43
C HIS A 214 -0.37 -7.78 10.07
N TYR A 215 -0.98 -7.90 8.88
CA TYR A 215 -1.60 -9.13 8.39
C TYR A 215 -0.60 -9.97 7.60
N MET A 216 -0.33 -11.20 8.09
CA MET A 216 0.62 -12.13 7.47
C MET A 216 0.15 -12.57 6.09
N ASP A 217 -1.15 -12.87 5.96
CA ASP A 217 -1.78 -13.27 4.70
C ASP A 217 -1.66 -12.19 3.62
N GLU A 218 -1.76 -10.91 3.99
CA GLU A 218 -1.55 -9.80 3.06
C GLU A 218 -0.11 -9.74 2.57
N ALA A 219 0.85 -9.80 3.47
CA ALA A 219 2.27 -9.77 3.13
C ALA A 219 2.66 -10.97 2.25
N GLU A 220 2.18 -12.18 2.57
CA GLU A 220 2.43 -13.41 1.81
C GLU A 220 1.81 -13.38 0.41
N GLN A 221 0.59 -12.81 0.26
CA GLN A 221 -0.14 -12.80 -1.02
C GLN A 221 0.25 -11.64 -1.96
N LEU A 222 0.75 -10.53 -1.42
CA LEU A 222 1.02 -9.32 -2.19
C LEU A 222 2.48 -9.06 -2.43
N CYS A 223 3.35 -9.29 -1.42
CA CYS A 223 4.69 -8.74 -1.45
C CYS A 223 5.68 -9.65 -2.20
N ASP A 224 6.47 -9.07 -3.08
CA ASP A 224 7.62 -9.74 -3.68
C ASP A 224 8.74 -9.94 -2.64
N ARG A 225 8.91 -8.95 -1.75
CA ARG A 225 9.85 -8.98 -0.62
C ARG A 225 9.25 -8.26 0.57
N ILE A 226 9.62 -8.71 1.77
CA ILE A 226 9.19 -8.12 3.04
C ILE A 226 10.37 -7.90 3.97
N ALA A 227 10.29 -6.81 4.73
CA ALA A 227 11.11 -6.59 5.91
C ALA A 227 10.21 -6.82 7.14
N ILE A 228 10.55 -7.82 7.96
CA ILE A 228 9.88 -8.06 9.25
C ILE A 228 10.51 -7.12 10.27
N LEU A 229 9.70 -6.20 10.78
CA LEU A 229 10.10 -5.24 11.82
C LEU A 229 9.59 -5.66 13.17
N ASP A 230 10.45 -5.59 14.16
CA ASP A 230 10.08 -5.73 15.56
C ASP A 230 10.93 -4.80 16.43
N GLU A 231 10.29 -4.10 17.37
CA GLU A 231 10.94 -3.15 18.28
C GLU A 231 11.92 -2.16 17.61
N GLY A 232 11.55 -1.68 16.41
CA GLY A 232 12.35 -0.71 15.66
C GLY A 232 13.55 -1.30 14.92
N LYS A 233 13.65 -2.63 14.77
CA LYS A 233 14.71 -3.33 14.05
C LYS A 233 14.14 -4.18 12.94
N ILE A 234 14.89 -4.40 11.86
CA ILE A 234 14.60 -5.43 10.88
C ILE A 234 15.14 -6.75 11.42
N ILE A 235 14.25 -7.73 11.59
CA ILE A 235 14.58 -9.08 12.05
C ILE A 235 14.90 -10.00 10.89
N SER A 236 14.19 -9.83 9.77
CA SER A 236 14.41 -10.58 8.53
C SER A 236 14.01 -9.74 7.33
N LEU A 237 14.66 -9.96 6.18
CA LEU A 237 14.36 -9.30 4.92
C LEU A 237 14.60 -10.27 3.76
N ASP A 238 13.54 -10.77 3.14
CA ASP A 238 13.60 -11.61 1.94
C ASP A 238 12.21 -11.71 1.30
N SER A 239 12.04 -12.60 0.30
CA SER A 239 10.72 -12.98 -0.19
C SER A 239 9.98 -13.85 0.84
N PRO A 240 8.64 -13.78 0.92
CA PRO A 240 7.85 -14.65 1.80
C PRO A 240 8.19 -16.13 1.62
N ASP A 241 8.24 -16.62 0.39
CA ASP A 241 8.52 -18.02 0.07
C ASP A 241 9.89 -18.46 0.62
N LYS A 242 10.93 -17.62 0.43
CA LYS A 242 12.26 -17.94 0.93
C LYS A 242 12.33 -17.98 2.44
N MET A 243 11.65 -17.06 3.15
CA MET A 243 11.58 -17.09 4.60
C MET A 243 10.89 -18.36 5.13
N ILE A 244 9.82 -18.81 4.44
CA ILE A 244 9.12 -20.05 4.76
C ILE A 244 10.01 -21.25 4.52
N ASP A 245 10.72 -21.31 3.38
CA ASP A 245 11.65 -22.39 3.05
C ASP A 245 12.81 -22.46 4.05
N ASP A 246 13.39 -21.32 4.44
CA ASP A 246 14.46 -21.26 5.43
C ASP A 246 13.98 -21.78 6.80
N LEU A 247 12.74 -21.45 7.19
CA LEU A 247 12.12 -21.98 8.41
C LEU A 247 11.94 -23.49 8.35
N LEU A 248 11.41 -24.03 7.25
CA LEU A 248 11.24 -25.48 7.06
C LEU A 248 12.60 -26.21 7.06
N ASN A 249 13.61 -25.64 6.41
CA ASN A 249 14.96 -26.21 6.39
C ASN A 249 15.67 -26.17 7.76
N SER A 250 15.23 -25.31 8.69
CA SER A 250 15.70 -25.28 10.08
C SER A 250 15.15 -26.42 10.95
N GLY A 251 14.30 -27.29 10.41
CA GLY A 251 13.67 -28.40 11.12
C GLY A 251 12.38 -28.02 11.84
N PHE A 252 11.76 -26.90 11.46
CA PHE A 252 10.46 -26.54 12.01
C PHE A 252 9.38 -27.53 11.57
N GLU A 253 8.72 -28.16 12.54
CA GLU A 253 7.55 -29.03 12.33
C GLU A 253 6.31 -28.46 13.04
N ARG A 254 5.23 -28.26 12.30
CA ARG A 254 3.96 -27.87 12.91
C ARG A 254 3.35 -29.03 13.70
N THR A 255 3.11 -28.86 14.96
CA THR A 255 2.54 -29.89 15.87
C THR A 255 1.06 -30.23 15.60
N LYS A 256 0.39 -29.56 14.66
CA LYS A 256 -0.99 -29.90 14.22
C LYS A 256 -1.10 -29.89 12.70
N GLN A 257 -1.70 -30.99 12.24
CA GLN A 257 -1.92 -31.38 10.83
C GLN A 257 -2.27 -30.24 9.87
N VAL A 258 -1.63 -30.37 8.68
CA VAL A 258 -2.06 -29.86 7.36
C VAL A 258 -1.78 -28.37 7.12
N LYS A 259 -0.58 -28.07 6.79
CA LYS A 259 -0.07 -27.18 5.74
C LYS A 259 1.39 -26.86 6.02
N ALA A 260 2.18 -26.68 4.95
CA ALA A 260 3.51 -26.09 5.05
C ALA A 260 3.46 -24.82 5.91
N ALA A 261 4.56 -24.44 6.57
CA ALA A 261 4.67 -23.23 7.37
C ALA A 261 4.24 -21.99 6.56
N ASN A 262 3.58 -21.04 7.19
CA ASN A 262 3.19 -19.77 6.60
C ASN A 262 4.02 -18.62 7.22
N LEU A 263 3.78 -17.39 6.77
CA LEU A 263 4.54 -16.23 7.23
C LEU A 263 4.32 -15.90 8.73
N GLU A 264 3.15 -16.22 9.29
CA GLU A 264 2.86 -16.09 10.70
C GLU A 264 3.80 -16.98 11.54
N ASP A 265 4.05 -18.21 11.08
CA ASP A 265 4.99 -19.13 11.74
C ASP A 265 6.43 -18.56 11.69
N VAL A 266 6.83 -17.96 10.58
CA VAL A 266 8.13 -17.28 10.47
C VAL A 266 8.23 -16.12 11.47
N PHE A 267 7.20 -15.30 11.56
CA PHE A 267 7.18 -14.16 12.50
C PHE A 267 7.29 -14.64 13.96
N ILE A 268 6.46 -15.62 14.37
CA ILE A 268 6.48 -16.17 15.72
C ILE A 268 7.86 -16.79 16.04
N HIS A 269 8.44 -17.51 15.08
CA HIS A 269 9.77 -18.13 15.26
C HIS A 269 10.88 -17.09 15.46
N LEU A 270 10.85 -16.00 14.68
CA LEU A 270 11.90 -14.96 14.73
C LEU A 270 11.73 -14.03 15.95
N THR A 271 10.50 -13.74 16.38
CA THR A 271 10.22 -12.77 17.45
C THR A 271 9.90 -13.39 18.79
N GLY A 272 9.50 -14.69 18.81
CA GLY A 272 9.08 -15.42 20.00
C GLY A 272 7.72 -14.99 20.56
N ARG A 273 6.89 -14.28 19.79
CA ARG A 273 5.57 -13.78 20.22
C ARG A 273 4.57 -13.68 19.07
N GLU A 274 3.30 -13.85 19.38
CA GLU A 274 2.19 -13.64 18.45
C GLU A 274 1.97 -12.12 18.21
N MET A 275 1.48 -11.76 17.03
CA MET A 275 0.99 -10.41 16.79
C MET A 275 -0.28 -10.20 17.61
N ARG A 276 -0.32 -9.19 18.46
CA ARG A 276 -1.49 -8.83 19.24
C ARG A 276 -2.48 -8.08 18.36
N ASP A 277 -3.70 -8.62 18.27
CA ASP A 277 -4.86 -7.86 17.81
C ASP A 277 -5.27 -6.92 18.96
N GLU A 278 -5.16 -5.61 18.76
CA GLU A 278 -5.76 -4.59 19.64
C GLU A 278 -7.10 -4.15 19.07
#